data_b3ba5eb7f183d70aafd1519454e2b256
#
_entry.id   b3ba5eb7f183d70aafd1519454e2b256
#
_cell.length_a   1.000
_cell.length_b   1.000
_cell.length_c   1.000
_cell.angle_alpha   90.00
_cell.angle_beta   90.00
_cell.angle_gamma   90.00
#
_symmetry.space_group_name_H-M   'P 1'
#
loop_
_entity.id
_entity.type
_entity.pdbx_description
1 polymer ?
#
loop_
_entity_poly.entity_id
_entity_poly.type
_entity_poly.pdbx_seq_one_letter_code
_entity_poly.pdbx_strand_id
1 'polypeptide(L)'
;GAVGVAATAIGRTRHALRACFALMTALWIGIGTVAYPLLDAHSSGRAIMQHARDVAGPEVTLGLVGWREQNLLQAIGPVAEFGFKRPATEQFAAASAWLGGAAAPRALFAEATSLPGCVDAARRIALGSSNRRDWVLLRADAIEGCTESR
;
A
#
# COMPACT_ATOMS: atom_id res chain seq x y z
N GLY A 1 32.78 -39.37 -40.63
CA GLY A 1 31.42 -38.85 -40.70
C GLY A 1 30.73 -38.57 -39.37
N ALA A 2 30.57 -39.59 -38.46
CA ALA A 2 29.76 -39.43 -37.23
C ALA A 2 30.33 -38.45 -36.19
N VAL A 3 31.62 -38.38 -36.02
CA VAL A 3 32.29 -37.46 -35.06
C VAL A 3 32.11 -35.99 -35.43
N GLY A 4 32.14 -35.67 -36.73
CA GLY A 4 31.94 -34.29 -37.21
C GLY A 4 30.50 -33.79 -36.98
N VAL A 5 29.51 -34.65 -37.16
CA VAL A 5 28.10 -34.31 -36.93
C VAL A 5 27.83 -34.08 -35.42
N ALA A 6 28.41 -34.92 -34.57
CA ALA A 6 28.25 -34.74 -33.10
C ALA A 6 28.92 -33.44 -32.61
N ALA A 7 30.07 -33.10 -33.12
CA ALA A 7 30.78 -31.86 -32.74
C ALA A 7 30.00 -30.58 -33.14
N THR A 8 29.41 -30.58 -34.33
CA THR A 8 28.58 -29.47 -34.81
C THR A 8 27.25 -29.36 -34.04
N ALA A 9 26.64 -30.48 -33.68
CA ALA A 9 25.42 -30.49 -32.86
C ALA A 9 25.69 -29.96 -31.43
N ILE A 10 26.78 -30.38 -30.80
CA ILE A 10 27.21 -29.89 -29.47
C ILE A 10 27.54 -28.38 -29.51
N GLY A 11 28.21 -27.91 -30.56
CA GLY A 11 28.48 -26.50 -30.76
C GLY A 11 27.19 -25.67 -30.86
N ARG A 12 26.23 -26.12 -31.63
CA ARG A 12 24.93 -25.48 -31.82
C ARG A 12 24.12 -25.41 -30.52
N THR A 13 24.11 -26.50 -29.73
CA THR A 13 23.41 -26.51 -28.43
C THR A 13 24.05 -25.56 -27.41
N ARG A 14 25.36 -25.47 -27.37
CA ARG A 14 26.08 -24.51 -26.50
C ARG A 14 25.78 -23.05 -26.85
N HIS A 15 25.70 -22.72 -28.14
CA HIS A 15 25.31 -21.38 -28.58
C HIS A 15 23.84 -21.09 -28.26
N ALA A 16 22.95 -22.05 -28.45
CA ALA A 16 21.52 -21.92 -28.09
C ALA A 16 21.33 -21.70 -26.58
N LEU A 17 22.05 -22.45 -25.73
CA LEU A 17 21.99 -22.28 -24.28
C LEU A 17 22.51 -20.88 -23.86
N ARG A 18 23.63 -20.42 -24.41
CA ARG A 18 24.17 -19.08 -24.14
C ARG A 18 23.19 -17.98 -24.55
N ALA A 19 22.54 -18.11 -25.70
CA ALA A 19 21.54 -17.18 -26.18
C ALA A 19 20.31 -17.17 -25.26
N CYS A 20 19.87 -18.36 -24.80
CA CYS A 20 18.78 -18.48 -23.84
C CYS A 20 19.10 -17.79 -22.51
N PHE A 21 20.29 -18.04 -21.96
CA PHE A 21 20.71 -17.37 -20.71
C PHE A 21 20.83 -15.87 -20.89
N ALA A 22 21.40 -15.39 -21.99
CA ALA A 22 21.50 -13.96 -22.29
C ALA A 22 20.12 -13.31 -22.38
N LEU A 23 19.17 -13.96 -23.06
CA LEU A 23 17.80 -13.50 -23.19
C LEU A 23 17.09 -13.45 -21.82
N MET A 24 17.21 -14.51 -21.02
CA MET A 24 16.66 -14.57 -19.67
C MET A 24 17.24 -13.45 -18.78
N THR A 25 18.55 -13.27 -18.83
CA THR A 25 19.22 -12.21 -18.06
C THR A 25 18.74 -10.82 -18.50
N ALA A 26 18.66 -10.57 -19.80
CA ALA A 26 18.16 -9.30 -20.33
C ALA A 26 16.69 -9.06 -19.94
N LEU A 27 15.87 -10.11 -19.97
CA LEU A 27 14.47 -10.04 -19.53
C LEU A 27 14.39 -9.69 -18.03
N TRP A 28 15.14 -10.35 -17.18
CA TRP A 28 15.18 -10.07 -15.74
C TRP A 28 15.67 -8.66 -15.42
N ILE A 29 16.72 -8.20 -16.12
CA ILE A 29 17.19 -6.83 -15.99
C ILE A 29 16.09 -5.85 -16.43
N GLY A 30 15.44 -6.09 -17.57
CA GLY A 30 14.35 -5.25 -18.06
C GLY A 30 13.16 -5.19 -17.11
N ILE A 31 12.75 -6.33 -16.54
CA ILE A 31 11.69 -6.38 -15.52
C ILE A 31 12.12 -5.60 -14.27
N GLY A 32 13.33 -5.84 -13.76
CA GLY A 32 13.81 -5.20 -12.52
C GLY A 32 14.02 -3.70 -12.65
N THR A 33 14.51 -3.23 -13.80
CA THR A 33 14.88 -1.81 -13.97
C THR A 33 13.78 -0.95 -14.58
N VAL A 34 12.85 -1.53 -15.33
CA VAL A 34 11.81 -0.79 -16.04
C VAL A 34 10.42 -1.14 -15.51
N ALA A 35 10.06 -2.44 -15.54
CA ALA A 35 8.69 -2.83 -15.18
C ALA A 35 8.42 -2.68 -13.69
N TYR A 36 9.37 -3.05 -12.84
CA TYR A 36 9.19 -2.97 -11.38
C TYR A 36 8.96 -1.53 -10.88
N PRO A 37 9.77 -0.53 -11.25
CA PRO A 37 9.53 0.86 -10.85
C PRO A 37 8.20 1.43 -11.35
N LEU A 38 7.76 1.05 -12.56
CA LEU A 38 6.47 1.48 -13.10
C LEU A 38 5.28 0.88 -12.34
N LEU A 39 5.40 -0.37 -11.90
CA LEU A 39 4.36 -1.05 -11.13
C LEU A 39 4.37 -0.62 -9.65
N ASP A 40 5.54 -0.29 -9.10
CA ASP A 40 5.71 0.05 -7.68
C ASP A 40 4.92 1.31 -7.31
N ALA A 41 4.89 2.31 -8.17
CA ALA A 41 4.15 3.55 -7.93
C ALA A 41 2.65 3.32 -7.62
N HIS A 42 2.06 2.25 -8.16
CA HIS A 42 0.65 1.93 -7.97
C HIS A 42 0.38 0.79 -6.97
N SER A 43 1.39 0.02 -6.62
CA SER A 43 1.22 -1.22 -5.82
C SER A 43 1.88 -1.20 -4.45
N SER A 44 2.94 -0.44 -4.23
CA SER A 44 3.71 -0.50 -2.98
C SER A 44 3.04 0.17 -1.77
N GLY A 45 2.02 0.98 -1.97
CA GLY A 45 1.44 1.78 -0.90
C GLY A 45 2.29 2.98 -0.47
N ARG A 46 3.52 3.13 -0.98
CA ARG A 46 4.42 4.23 -0.62
C ARG A 46 3.82 5.60 -0.97
N ALA A 47 3.35 5.76 -2.21
CA ALA A 47 2.79 7.01 -2.69
C ALA A 47 1.58 7.45 -1.86
N ILE A 48 0.67 6.51 -1.53
CA ILE A 48 -0.51 6.81 -0.74
C ILE A 48 -0.16 7.18 0.71
N MET A 49 0.84 6.51 1.32
CA MET A 49 1.28 6.84 2.69
C MET A 49 2.02 8.17 2.75
N GLN A 50 2.83 8.48 1.71
CA GLN A 50 3.45 9.79 1.57
C GLN A 50 2.38 10.88 1.45
N HIS A 51 1.42 10.72 0.55
CA HIS A 51 0.32 11.66 0.38
C HIS A 51 -0.52 11.83 1.66
N ALA A 52 -0.80 10.74 2.36
CA ALA A 52 -1.48 10.80 3.65
C ALA A 52 -0.70 11.63 4.67
N ARG A 53 0.63 11.50 4.70
CA ARG A 53 1.50 12.29 5.57
C ARG A 53 1.51 13.76 5.19
N ASP A 54 1.60 14.07 3.89
CA ASP A 54 1.62 15.45 3.39
C ASP A 54 0.31 16.19 3.72
N VAL A 55 -0.84 15.49 3.58
CA VAL A 55 -2.17 16.04 3.91
C VAL A 55 -2.42 16.15 5.41
N ALA A 56 -1.97 15.17 6.19
CA ALA A 56 -2.14 15.18 7.64
C ALA A 56 -1.26 16.21 8.31
N GLY A 57 -0.02 16.34 7.86
CA GLY A 57 1.04 17.13 8.48
C GLY A 57 2.05 16.27 9.27
N PRO A 58 3.29 16.75 9.45
CA PRO A 58 4.38 15.96 10.03
C PRO A 58 4.16 15.54 11.49
N GLU A 59 3.51 16.38 12.27
CA GLU A 59 3.29 16.17 13.71
C GLU A 59 2.04 15.34 14.03
N VAL A 60 1.22 15.03 13.03
CA VAL A 60 -0.03 14.29 13.22
C VAL A 60 0.25 12.80 13.37
N THR A 61 -0.29 12.16 14.41
CA THR A 61 -0.27 10.70 14.51
C THR A 61 -1.36 10.11 13.62
N LEU A 62 -0.97 9.23 12.68
CA LEU A 62 -1.90 8.54 11.79
C LEU A 62 -2.40 7.24 12.43
N GLY A 63 -3.70 7.14 12.69
CA GLY A 63 -4.36 5.91 13.08
C GLY A 63 -4.72 5.09 11.83
N LEU A 64 -4.31 3.83 11.77
CA LEU A 64 -4.50 2.97 10.60
C LEU A 64 -5.72 2.07 10.80
N VAL A 65 -6.73 2.16 9.92
CA VAL A 65 -7.96 1.35 9.95
C VAL A 65 -8.14 0.62 8.62
N GLY A 66 -8.39 -0.68 8.67
CA GLY A 66 -8.55 -1.51 7.46
C GLY A 66 -7.27 -1.64 6.63
N TRP A 67 -6.14 -1.35 7.23
CA TRP A 67 -4.83 -1.31 6.59
C TRP A 67 -4.24 -2.69 6.29
N ARG A 68 -3.18 -2.71 5.49
CA ARG A 68 -2.40 -3.91 5.17
C ARG A 68 -0.94 -3.70 5.58
N GLU A 69 -0.18 -4.78 5.75
CA GLU A 69 1.23 -4.74 6.16
C GLU A 69 2.06 -3.75 5.35
N GLN A 70 1.82 -3.65 4.05
CA GLN A 70 2.51 -2.69 3.18
C GLN A 70 2.25 -1.23 3.55
N ASN A 71 1.07 -0.89 4.07
CA ASN A 71 0.78 0.48 4.51
C ASN A 71 1.61 0.82 5.75
N LEU A 72 1.68 -0.10 6.71
CA LEU A 72 2.50 0.08 7.92
C LEU A 72 3.99 0.18 7.59
N LEU A 73 4.51 -0.72 6.72
CA LEU A 73 5.91 -0.71 6.31
C LEU A 73 6.32 0.56 5.55
N GLN A 74 5.38 1.21 4.89
CA GLN A 74 5.61 2.46 4.15
C GLN A 74 5.14 3.70 4.92
N ALA A 75 4.66 3.54 6.15
CA ALA A 75 4.21 4.65 6.98
C ALA A 75 5.39 5.56 7.35
N ILE A 76 5.17 6.87 7.26
CA ILE A 76 6.15 7.90 7.59
C ILE A 76 5.68 8.62 8.84
N GLY A 77 6.55 8.69 9.85
CA GLY A 77 6.26 9.35 11.13
C GLY A 77 5.40 8.50 12.08
N PRO A 78 4.80 9.13 13.10
CA PRO A 78 4.08 8.40 14.14
C PRO A 78 2.79 7.77 13.61
N VAL A 79 2.57 6.49 13.94
CA VAL A 79 1.36 5.73 13.62
C VAL A 79 0.79 5.04 14.84
N ALA A 80 -0.53 4.84 14.84
CA ALA A 80 -1.26 4.06 15.83
C ALA A 80 -2.03 2.94 15.12
N GLU A 81 -2.09 1.75 15.74
CA GLU A 81 -2.74 0.57 15.21
C GLU A 81 -3.86 0.10 16.14
N PHE A 82 -4.92 -0.47 15.56
CA PHE A 82 -6.10 -0.93 16.29
C PHE A 82 -6.34 -2.43 16.14
N GLY A 83 -5.27 -3.19 15.87
CA GLY A 83 -5.27 -4.65 15.73
C GLY A 83 -5.36 -5.12 14.28
N PHE A 84 -4.22 -5.54 13.73
CA PHE A 84 -4.03 -5.92 12.31
C PHE A 84 -5.03 -6.94 11.75
N LYS A 85 -5.42 -7.94 12.56
CA LYS A 85 -6.30 -9.03 12.10
C LYS A 85 -7.76 -8.86 12.53
N ARG A 86 -8.09 -7.78 13.22
CA ARG A 86 -9.48 -7.51 13.63
C ARG A 86 -10.32 -7.05 12.45
N PRO A 87 -11.64 -7.29 12.47
CA PRO A 87 -12.56 -6.69 11.50
C PRO A 87 -12.40 -5.17 11.45
N ALA A 88 -12.52 -4.58 10.25
CA ALA A 88 -12.36 -3.14 10.07
C ALA A 88 -13.34 -2.31 10.93
N THR A 89 -14.53 -2.84 11.20
CA THR A 89 -15.54 -2.24 12.07
C THR A 89 -15.07 -2.12 13.53
N GLU A 90 -14.39 -3.15 14.06
CA GLU A 90 -13.82 -3.12 15.41
C GLU A 90 -12.62 -2.19 15.48
N GLN A 91 -11.76 -2.21 14.45
CA GLN A 91 -10.65 -1.27 14.34
C GLN A 91 -11.18 0.17 14.32
N PHE A 92 -12.24 0.44 13.54
CA PHE A 92 -12.84 1.77 13.45
C PHE A 92 -13.43 2.22 14.79
N ALA A 93 -14.11 1.36 15.53
CA ALA A 93 -14.66 1.68 16.85
C ALA A 93 -13.57 2.08 17.86
N ALA A 94 -12.45 1.34 17.87
CA ALA A 94 -11.30 1.68 18.71
C ALA A 94 -10.60 2.97 18.23
N ALA A 95 -10.47 3.14 16.92
CA ALA A 95 -9.85 4.30 16.31
C ALA A 95 -10.64 5.59 16.52
N SER A 96 -11.98 5.53 16.46
CA SER A 96 -12.85 6.70 16.72
C SER A 96 -12.74 7.17 18.16
N ALA A 97 -12.75 6.25 19.12
CA ALA A 97 -12.53 6.58 20.52
C ALA A 97 -11.14 7.20 20.75
N TRP A 98 -10.12 6.64 20.11
CA TRP A 98 -8.76 7.18 20.17
C TRP A 98 -8.67 8.57 19.52
N LEU A 99 -9.34 8.82 18.40
CA LEU A 99 -9.32 10.10 17.70
C LEU A 99 -9.95 11.23 18.53
N GLY A 100 -11.07 10.95 19.24
CA GLY A 100 -11.76 11.91 20.09
C GLY A 100 -11.06 12.25 21.41
N GLY A 101 -10.12 11.43 21.87
CA GLY A 101 -9.61 11.47 23.25
C GLY A 101 -8.30 12.24 23.47
N ALA A 102 -7.77 13.06 22.53
CA ALA A 102 -6.41 13.53 22.63
C ALA A 102 -6.17 15.03 22.56
N ALA A 103 -5.20 15.49 23.34
CA ALA A 103 -4.58 16.79 23.21
C ALA A 103 -3.62 16.92 22.01
N ALA A 104 -3.14 15.81 21.43
CA ALA A 104 -2.23 15.79 20.30
C ALA A 104 -2.98 15.68 18.96
N PRO A 105 -2.49 16.27 17.87
CA PRO A 105 -3.13 16.20 16.57
C PRO A 105 -3.14 14.76 16.04
N ARG A 106 -4.33 14.26 15.67
CA ARG A 106 -4.59 12.90 15.20
C ARG A 106 -5.43 12.92 13.94
N ALA A 107 -5.21 11.91 13.09
CA ALA A 107 -6.06 11.64 11.94
C ALA A 107 -6.14 10.13 11.69
N LEU A 108 -7.19 9.66 11.01
CA LEU A 108 -7.32 8.27 10.62
C LEU A 108 -7.07 8.12 9.13
N PHE A 109 -6.23 7.16 8.79
CA PHE A 109 -6.06 6.64 7.44
C PHE A 109 -6.92 5.38 7.33
N ALA A 110 -7.91 5.38 6.44
CA ALA A 110 -8.88 4.29 6.34
C ALA A 110 -9.24 3.98 4.89
N GLU A 111 -9.61 2.71 4.64
CA GLU A 111 -10.22 2.31 3.38
C GLU A 111 -11.65 2.85 3.29
N ALA A 112 -11.98 3.55 2.20
CA ALA A 112 -13.28 4.24 2.04
C ALA A 112 -14.49 3.29 2.15
N THR A 113 -14.37 2.06 1.65
CA THR A 113 -15.43 1.05 1.66
C THR A 113 -15.65 0.40 3.03
N SER A 114 -14.69 0.52 3.95
CA SER A 114 -14.79 -0.05 5.30
C SER A 114 -15.37 0.91 6.34
N LEU A 115 -15.70 2.12 5.92
CA LEU A 115 -16.24 3.14 6.83
C LEU A 115 -17.72 2.90 7.14
N PRO A 116 -18.14 3.09 8.41
CA PRO A 116 -19.56 3.06 8.77
C PRO A 116 -20.29 4.27 8.20
N GLY A 117 -21.62 4.13 8.05
CA GLY A 117 -22.48 5.18 7.47
C GLY A 117 -22.59 6.47 8.27
N CYS A 118 -22.15 6.46 9.52
CA CYS A 118 -22.14 7.66 10.39
C CYS A 118 -21.02 8.64 10.06
N VAL A 119 -19.99 8.22 9.28
CA VAL A 119 -18.90 9.12 8.89
C VAL A 119 -19.39 10.11 7.85
N ASP A 120 -19.21 11.40 8.13
CA ASP A 120 -19.62 12.47 7.21
C ASP A 120 -18.84 12.41 5.90
N ALA A 121 -19.56 12.13 4.81
CA ALA A 121 -18.97 12.02 3.49
C ALA A 121 -18.33 13.32 2.98
N ALA A 122 -18.86 14.48 3.39
CA ALA A 122 -18.36 15.78 2.96
C ALA A 122 -17.03 16.16 3.64
N ARG A 123 -16.73 15.56 4.79
CA ARG A 123 -15.51 15.82 5.57
C ARG A 123 -14.42 14.77 5.34
N ARG A 124 -14.64 13.80 4.46
CA ARG A 124 -13.63 12.81 4.05
C ARG A 124 -12.63 13.48 3.09
N ILE A 125 -11.35 13.39 3.41
CA ILE A 125 -10.30 13.86 2.52
C ILE A 125 -9.85 12.67 1.67
N ALA A 126 -10.15 12.69 0.36
CA ALA A 126 -9.74 11.62 -0.53
C ALA A 126 -8.23 11.66 -0.75
N LEU A 127 -7.56 10.53 -0.52
CA LEU A 127 -6.12 10.37 -0.73
C LEU A 127 -5.81 9.73 -2.07
N GLY A 128 -6.82 9.14 -2.74
CA GLY A 128 -6.68 8.43 -3.99
C GLY A 128 -6.72 6.91 -3.83
N SER A 129 -6.39 6.20 -4.91
CA SER A 129 -6.47 4.74 -4.98
C SER A 129 -5.10 4.10 -4.95
N SER A 130 -4.96 3.04 -4.16
CA SER A 130 -3.80 2.16 -4.15
C SER A 130 -4.26 0.72 -3.95
N ASN A 131 -3.69 -0.22 -4.72
CA ASN A 131 -4.05 -1.64 -4.70
C ASN A 131 -5.56 -1.89 -4.91
N ARG A 132 -6.19 -1.19 -5.85
CA ARG A 132 -7.63 -1.26 -6.18
C ARG A 132 -8.55 -0.90 -5.01
N ARG A 133 -8.08 -0.07 -4.08
CA ARG A 133 -8.84 0.42 -2.93
C ARG A 133 -8.70 1.92 -2.85
N ASP A 134 -9.78 2.58 -2.52
CA ASP A 134 -9.81 4.02 -2.28
C ASP A 134 -9.52 4.30 -0.82
N TRP A 135 -8.64 5.24 -0.58
CA TRP A 135 -8.17 5.62 0.74
C TRP A 135 -8.57 7.03 1.07
N VAL A 136 -8.91 7.24 2.32
CA VAL A 136 -9.33 8.54 2.84
C VAL A 136 -8.61 8.86 4.14
N LEU A 137 -8.47 10.16 4.39
CA LEU A 137 -8.06 10.70 5.69
C LEU A 137 -9.29 11.28 6.38
N LEU A 138 -9.44 10.96 7.67
CA LEU A 138 -10.52 11.48 8.52
C LEU A 138 -9.90 12.24 9.68
N ARG A 139 -10.49 13.39 9.99
CA ARG A 139 -10.23 14.15 11.21
C ARG A 139 -11.39 13.96 12.19
N ALA A 140 -11.26 14.45 13.40
CA ALA A 140 -12.26 14.27 14.45
C ALA A 140 -13.65 14.76 14.05
N ASP A 141 -13.74 15.85 13.34
CA ASP A 141 -14.98 16.45 12.84
C ASP A 141 -15.74 15.55 11.85
N ALA A 142 -15.04 14.66 11.14
CA ALA A 142 -15.68 13.73 10.20
C ALA A 142 -16.40 12.55 10.88
N ILE A 143 -16.14 12.30 12.17
CA ILE A 143 -16.69 11.15 12.92
C ILE A 143 -17.61 11.57 14.08
N GLU A 144 -17.93 12.85 14.24
CA GLU A 144 -18.81 13.36 15.31
C GLU A 144 -20.14 12.60 15.36
N GLY A 145 -20.77 12.35 14.20
CA GLY A 145 -22.02 11.59 14.12
C GLY A 145 -21.92 10.11 14.53
N CYS A 146 -20.70 9.55 14.64
CA CYS A 146 -20.48 8.18 15.08
C CYS A 146 -20.46 8.05 16.62
N THR A 147 -20.23 9.13 17.34
CA THR A 147 -20.15 9.14 18.81
C THR A 147 -21.52 9.32 19.47
N GLU A 148 -22.48 9.92 18.76
CA GLU A 148 -23.83 10.19 19.27
C GLU A 148 -24.78 8.98 19.21
N SER A 149 -24.42 7.92 18.47
CA SER A 149 -25.30 6.75 18.26
C SER A 149 -25.02 5.58 19.23
N ARG A 150 -24.44 5.84 20.40
CA ARG A 150 -24.19 4.84 21.47
C ARG A 150 -25.21 4.89 22.58
#